data_d547a18e2ef55b4958249bd7b03b0bd8
#
_entry.id   d547a18e2ef55b4958249bd7b03b0bd8
#
_cell.length_a   1.000
_cell.length_b   1.000
_cell.length_c   1.000
_cell.angle_alpha   90.00
_cell.angle_beta   90.00
_cell.angle_gamma   90.00
#
_symmetry.space_group_name_H-M   'P 1'
#
loop_
_entity.id
_entity.type
_entity.pdbx_description
1 polymer ?
#
loop_
_entity_poly.entity_id
_entity_poly.type
_entity_poly.pdbx_seq_one_letter_code
_entity_poly.pdbx_strand_id
1 'polypeptide(L)'
;MCVLMDPKELHLANVGDCKAVMIRNGEPVNLNIEHRANNEKERKSVESRGGVVFEKKGKNTTRYMVLGSLELTRSIGDQAYKKYISCEPDIIDYELHEDDEYLVLGSDGFWNVNIFI
;
A
#
# COMPACT_ATOMS: atom_id res chain seq x y z
N MET A 1 -1.52 8.52 -1.75
CA MET A 1 -0.28 8.42 -2.57
C MET A 1 -0.01 9.76 -3.24
N CYS A 2 1.25 10.16 -3.31
CA CYS A 2 1.73 11.35 -4.02
C CYS A 2 2.98 10.96 -4.81
N VAL A 3 3.11 11.45 -6.04
CA VAL A 3 4.27 11.21 -6.89
C VAL A 3 4.78 12.54 -7.43
N LEU A 4 6.09 12.77 -7.29
CA LEU A 4 6.83 13.82 -7.97
C LEU A 4 7.81 13.15 -8.93
N MET A 5 7.87 13.64 -10.16
CA MET A 5 8.72 13.05 -11.18
C MET A 5 9.48 14.16 -11.93
N ASP A 6 10.76 13.99 -12.08
CA ASP A 6 11.62 14.74 -13.00
C ASP A 6 12.12 13.80 -14.11
N PRO A 7 12.94 14.28 -15.08
CA PRO A 7 13.42 13.43 -16.19
C PRO A 7 14.32 12.25 -15.78
N LYS A 8 14.80 12.19 -14.54
CA LYS A 8 15.72 11.15 -14.07
C LYS A 8 15.21 10.35 -12.91
N GLU A 9 14.37 10.95 -12.06
CA GLU A 9 13.96 10.37 -10.79
C GLU A 9 12.46 10.49 -10.57
N LEU A 10 11.92 9.53 -9.85
CA LEU A 10 10.56 9.51 -9.36
C LEU A 10 10.59 9.39 -7.84
N HIS A 11 9.94 10.34 -7.16
CA HIS A 11 9.76 10.33 -5.70
C HIS A 11 8.31 9.99 -5.39
N LEU A 12 8.10 8.88 -4.70
CA LEU A 12 6.78 8.38 -4.35
C LEU A 12 6.60 8.39 -2.83
N ALA A 13 5.53 9.02 -2.36
CA ALA A 13 5.09 8.96 -0.97
C ALA A 13 3.76 8.21 -0.87
N ASN A 14 3.69 7.17 -0.06
CA ASN A 14 2.47 6.40 0.14
C ASN A 14 2.06 6.30 1.60
N VAL A 15 0.78 6.51 1.88
CA VAL A 15 0.09 6.19 3.13
C VAL A 15 -1.21 5.46 2.75
N GLY A 16 -1.35 4.19 3.14
CA GLY A 16 -2.52 3.38 2.84
C GLY A 16 -2.25 2.33 1.77
N ASP A 17 -3.29 1.87 1.09
CA ASP A 17 -3.29 0.71 0.21
C ASP A 17 -3.37 1.05 -1.29
N CYS A 18 -3.07 2.28 -1.67
CA CYS A 18 -2.82 2.59 -3.07
C CYS A 18 -1.54 1.88 -3.55
N LYS A 19 -1.52 1.48 -4.80
CA LYS A 19 -0.42 0.76 -5.41
C LYS A 19 0.10 1.52 -6.64
N ALA A 20 1.43 1.56 -6.77
CA ALA A 20 2.15 2.11 -7.91
C ALA A 20 2.92 0.99 -8.61
N VAL A 21 2.75 0.90 -9.91
CA VAL A 21 3.41 -0.09 -10.76
C VAL A 21 4.08 0.62 -11.92
N MET A 22 5.36 0.37 -12.12
CA MET A 22 6.09 0.76 -13.32
C MET A 22 6.02 -0.39 -14.33
N ILE A 23 5.74 -0.09 -15.57
CA ILE A 23 5.89 -1.05 -16.67
C ILE A 23 7.24 -0.83 -17.30
N ARG A 24 8.09 -1.86 -17.23
CA ARG A 24 9.45 -1.87 -17.78
C ARG A 24 9.59 -3.03 -18.76
N ASN A 25 9.90 -2.76 -20.02
CA ASN A 25 9.96 -3.78 -21.08
C ASN A 25 8.70 -4.67 -21.14
N GLY A 26 7.52 -4.08 -20.96
CA GLY A 26 6.25 -4.81 -20.92
C GLY A 26 5.99 -5.57 -19.61
N GLU A 27 6.91 -5.57 -18.64
CA GLU A 27 6.77 -6.30 -17.38
C GLU A 27 6.44 -5.36 -16.20
N PRO A 28 5.54 -5.75 -15.29
CA PRO A 28 5.17 -4.93 -14.14
C PRO A 28 6.21 -4.99 -13.02
N VAL A 29 6.64 -3.82 -12.55
CA VAL A 29 7.51 -3.64 -11.41
C VAL A 29 6.75 -2.89 -10.31
N ASN A 30 6.47 -3.56 -9.19
CA ASN A 30 5.83 -2.91 -8.05
C ASN A 30 6.78 -1.91 -7.40
N LEU A 31 6.37 -0.66 -7.25
CA LEU A 31 7.18 0.39 -6.64
C LEU A 31 6.97 0.53 -5.14
N ASN A 32 5.81 0.16 -4.61
CA ASN A 32 5.53 0.29 -3.18
C ASN A 32 4.89 -0.95 -2.58
N ILE A 33 4.91 -1.00 -1.26
CA ILE A 33 4.17 -1.97 -0.46
C ILE A 33 2.91 -1.29 0.07
N GLU A 34 1.77 -1.98 -0.02
CA GLU A 34 0.50 -1.52 0.53
C GLU A 34 0.51 -1.65 2.06
N HIS A 35 -0.01 -0.63 2.75
CA HIS A 35 -0.10 -0.63 4.22
C HIS A 35 -1.37 -1.34 4.69
N ARG A 36 -1.36 -2.67 4.59
CA ARG A 36 -2.48 -3.54 4.99
C ARG A 36 -2.06 -4.49 6.11
N ALA A 37 -3.01 -4.88 6.94
CA ALA A 37 -2.78 -5.76 8.09
C ALA A 37 -2.40 -7.22 7.71
N ASN A 38 -2.53 -7.63 6.44
CA ASN A 38 -2.00 -8.90 5.94
C ASN A 38 -0.46 -8.88 5.83
N ASN A 39 0.16 -7.70 5.72
CA ASN A 39 1.62 -7.55 5.80
C ASN A 39 2.07 -7.71 7.26
N GLU A 40 2.97 -8.64 7.51
CA GLU A 40 3.44 -8.94 8.88
C GLU A 40 4.14 -7.75 9.55
N LYS A 41 4.96 -6.99 8.81
CA LYS A 41 5.64 -5.79 9.34
C LYS A 41 4.64 -4.73 9.77
N GLU A 42 3.65 -4.47 8.94
CA GLU A 42 2.58 -3.52 9.21
C GLU A 42 1.71 -3.97 10.40
N ARG A 43 1.36 -5.26 10.47
CA ARG A 43 0.62 -5.84 11.59
C ARG A 43 1.36 -5.69 12.91
N LYS A 44 2.66 -6.04 12.95
CA LYS A 44 3.51 -5.84 14.14
C LYS A 44 3.57 -4.37 14.58
N SER A 45 3.55 -3.43 13.64
CA SER A 45 3.52 -2.00 13.94
C SER A 45 2.22 -1.58 14.64
N VAL A 46 1.08 -2.12 14.22
CA VAL A 46 -0.21 -1.90 14.91
C VAL A 46 -0.19 -2.50 16.32
N GLU A 47 0.28 -3.74 16.45
CA GLU A 47 0.36 -4.46 17.72
C GLU A 47 1.29 -3.76 18.71
N SER A 48 2.42 -3.24 18.26
CA SER A 48 3.37 -2.46 19.10
C SER A 48 2.77 -1.19 19.69
N ARG A 49 1.72 -0.65 19.04
CA ARG A 49 0.94 0.51 19.54
C ARG A 49 -0.25 0.09 20.40
N GLY A 50 -0.35 -1.20 20.76
CA GLY A 50 -1.43 -1.76 21.58
C GLY A 50 -2.71 -2.07 20.79
N GLY A 51 -2.65 -2.06 19.46
CA GLY A 51 -3.75 -2.51 18.61
C GLY A 51 -3.82 -4.04 18.54
N VAL A 52 -4.98 -4.54 18.14
CA VAL A 52 -5.21 -5.97 17.90
C VAL A 52 -5.62 -6.16 16.45
N VAL A 53 -5.04 -7.15 15.79
CA VAL A 53 -5.41 -7.53 14.42
C VAL A 53 -6.12 -8.86 14.46
N PHE A 54 -7.33 -8.90 13.95
CA PHE A 54 -8.15 -10.11 13.85
C PHE A 54 -8.02 -10.73 12.47
N GLU A 55 -7.82 -12.03 12.44
CA GLU A 55 -7.89 -12.84 11.23
C GLU A 55 -9.35 -13.26 10.98
N LYS A 56 -9.91 -12.88 9.84
CA LYS A 56 -11.25 -13.26 9.43
C LYS A 56 -11.18 -14.21 8.23
N LYS A 57 -11.46 -15.48 8.46
CA LYS A 57 -11.48 -16.51 7.42
C LYS A 57 -12.81 -16.53 6.69
N GLY A 58 -12.80 -16.31 5.38
CA GLY A 58 -13.90 -16.54 4.47
C GLY A 58 -13.74 -17.89 3.75
N LYS A 59 -14.66 -18.25 2.85
CA LYS A 59 -14.60 -19.51 2.09
C LYS A 59 -13.32 -19.65 1.26
N ASN A 60 -12.86 -18.58 0.61
CA ASN A 60 -11.71 -18.58 -0.29
C ASN A 60 -10.71 -17.45 0.01
N THR A 61 -10.93 -16.66 1.05
CA THR A 61 -10.12 -15.48 1.36
C THR A 61 -9.91 -15.36 2.86
N THR A 62 -8.71 -14.96 3.25
CA THR A 62 -8.40 -14.56 4.63
C THR A 62 -8.16 -13.05 4.64
N ARG A 63 -8.87 -12.35 5.52
CA ARG A 63 -8.73 -10.89 5.71
C ARG A 63 -8.17 -10.62 7.11
N TYR A 64 -7.34 -9.62 7.21
CA TYR A 64 -6.78 -9.16 8.48
C TYR A 64 -7.33 -7.77 8.80
N MET A 65 -7.93 -7.61 9.97
CA MET A 65 -8.69 -6.42 10.35
C MET A 65 -8.15 -5.84 11.65
N VAL A 66 -7.67 -4.61 11.60
CA VAL A 66 -7.32 -3.82 12.79
C VAL A 66 -8.61 -3.55 13.57
N LEU A 67 -8.63 -3.93 14.84
CA LEU A 67 -9.79 -3.85 15.73
C LEU A 67 -11.08 -4.45 15.13
N GLY A 68 -10.93 -5.42 14.22
CA GLY A 68 -12.05 -6.13 13.59
C GLY A 68 -12.78 -5.38 12.47
N SER A 69 -12.35 -4.19 12.06
CA SER A 69 -13.09 -3.36 11.10
C SER A 69 -12.25 -2.71 10.00
N LEU A 70 -10.98 -2.38 10.21
CA LEU A 70 -10.14 -1.67 9.25
C LEU A 70 -9.02 -2.57 8.71
N GLU A 71 -8.89 -2.73 7.40
CA GLU A 71 -7.78 -3.48 6.78
C GLU A 71 -6.48 -2.69 6.74
N LEU A 72 -6.57 -1.35 6.73
CA LEU A 72 -5.43 -0.45 6.65
C LEU A 72 -4.69 -0.37 7.98
N THR A 73 -3.37 -0.27 7.89
CA THR A 73 -2.47 -0.05 9.04
C THR A 73 -1.93 1.37 9.07
N ARG A 74 -2.13 2.12 7.97
CA ARG A 74 -1.81 3.55 7.86
C ARG A 74 -2.86 4.26 7.02
N SER A 75 -3.25 5.45 7.46
CA SER A 75 -4.16 6.32 6.72
C SER A 75 -4.03 7.78 7.16
N ILE A 76 -4.46 8.70 6.30
CA ILE A 76 -4.76 10.08 6.65
C ILE A 76 -6.25 10.12 7.02
N GLY A 77 -6.60 10.66 8.21
CA GLY A 77 -7.95 10.54 8.75
C GLY A 77 -8.09 9.36 9.71
N ASP A 78 -9.23 8.67 9.73
CA ASP A 78 -9.53 7.53 10.60
C ASP A 78 -9.26 7.79 12.09
N GLN A 79 -9.76 8.92 12.60
CA GLN A 79 -9.45 9.45 13.93
C GLN A 79 -9.65 8.43 15.06
N ALA A 80 -10.67 7.58 14.96
CA ALA A 80 -10.96 6.55 15.96
C ALA A 80 -9.85 5.49 16.10
N TYR A 81 -9.04 5.32 15.05
CA TYR A 81 -7.98 4.32 14.98
C TYR A 81 -6.57 4.89 15.18
N LYS A 82 -6.40 6.23 15.24
CA LYS A 82 -5.09 6.90 15.26
C LYS A 82 -4.18 6.52 16.44
N LYS A 83 -4.73 5.97 17.50
CA LYS A 83 -3.93 5.39 18.59
C LYS A 83 -3.11 4.18 18.12
N TYR A 84 -3.60 3.45 17.13
CA TYR A 84 -3.08 2.14 16.70
C TYR A 84 -2.46 2.16 15.32
N ILE A 85 -2.96 3.02 14.42
CA ILE A 85 -2.48 3.15 13.04
C ILE A 85 -1.68 4.45 12.85
N SER A 86 -0.79 4.45 11.85
CA SER A 86 0.08 5.59 11.54
C SER A 86 -0.47 6.42 10.37
N CYS A 87 -0.03 7.66 10.27
CA CYS A 87 -0.13 8.47 9.05
C CYS A 87 1.25 8.74 8.42
N GLU A 88 2.29 8.06 8.91
CA GLU A 88 3.65 8.24 8.42
C GLU A 88 3.81 7.56 7.05
N PRO A 89 4.27 8.29 6.02
CA PRO A 89 4.43 7.74 4.70
C PRO A 89 5.67 6.86 4.58
N ASP A 90 5.62 5.88 3.70
CA ASP A 90 6.83 5.35 3.07
C ASP A 90 7.22 6.29 1.92
N ILE A 91 8.50 6.64 1.87
CA ILE A 91 9.10 7.44 0.80
C ILE A 91 9.99 6.53 -0.02
N ILE A 92 9.79 6.54 -1.32
CA ILE A 92 10.53 5.74 -2.28
C ILE A 92 11.11 6.67 -3.33
N ASP A 93 12.42 6.64 -3.45
CA ASP A 93 13.16 7.28 -4.53
C ASP A 93 13.50 6.20 -5.57
N TYR A 94 13.12 6.45 -6.80
CA TYR A 94 13.26 5.51 -7.89
C TYR A 94 13.94 6.20 -9.07
N GLU A 95 15.11 5.68 -9.48
CA GLU A 95 15.82 6.14 -10.66
C GLU A 95 15.13 5.61 -11.92
N LEU A 96 14.74 6.52 -12.82
CA LEU A 96 14.11 6.17 -14.07
C LEU A 96 15.10 5.52 -15.04
N HIS A 97 14.69 4.42 -15.64
CA HIS A 97 15.45 3.69 -16.65
C HIS A 97 14.90 3.99 -18.06
N GLU A 98 15.75 3.86 -19.07
CA GLU A 98 15.34 4.06 -20.47
C GLU A 98 14.23 3.10 -20.92
N ASP A 99 14.14 1.94 -20.26
CA ASP A 99 13.14 0.90 -20.53
C ASP A 99 11.82 1.08 -19.74
N ASP A 100 11.71 2.12 -18.92
CA ASP A 100 10.47 2.43 -18.19
C ASP A 100 9.48 3.09 -19.15
N GLU A 101 8.33 2.43 -19.34
CA GLU A 101 7.35 2.82 -20.37
C GLU A 101 6.14 3.56 -19.77
N TYR A 102 5.58 3.03 -18.68
CA TYR A 102 4.37 3.56 -18.05
C TYR A 102 4.43 3.47 -16.54
N LEU A 103 3.98 4.53 -15.88
CA LEU A 103 3.68 4.53 -14.46
C LEU A 103 2.17 4.43 -14.26
N VAL A 104 1.70 3.39 -13.57
CA VAL A 104 0.29 3.17 -13.27
C VAL A 104 0.07 3.33 -11.77
N LEU A 105 -0.79 4.27 -11.39
CA LEU A 105 -1.19 4.53 -10.01
C LEU A 105 -2.67 4.20 -9.85
N GLY A 106 -3.00 3.44 -8.82
CA GLY A 106 -4.39 3.06 -8.58
C GLY A 106 -4.69 2.78 -7.11
N SER A 107 -5.95 2.98 -6.75
CA SER A 107 -6.52 2.47 -5.51
C SER A 107 -6.96 1.02 -5.67
N ASP A 108 -7.43 0.41 -4.59
CA ASP A 108 -7.97 -0.95 -4.58
C ASP A 108 -9.12 -1.15 -5.57
N GLY A 109 -9.94 -0.12 -5.79
CA GLY A 109 -11.01 -0.15 -6.79
C GLY A 109 -10.51 -0.39 -8.22
N PHE A 110 -9.29 0.05 -8.54
CA PHE A 110 -8.64 -0.24 -9.81
C PHE A 110 -8.02 -1.65 -9.83
N TRP A 111 -7.24 -1.98 -8.79
CA TRP A 111 -6.46 -3.21 -8.76
C TRP A 111 -7.27 -4.48 -8.45
N ASN A 112 -8.44 -4.35 -7.78
CA ASN A 112 -9.31 -5.48 -7.44
C ASN A 112 -10.28 -5.90 -8.56
N VAL A 113 -10.41 -5.10 -9.62
CA VAL A 113 -11.12 -5.53 -10.83
C VAL A 113 -10.16 -6.43 -11.59
N ASN A 114 -10.39 -7.74 -11.62
CA ASN A 114 -9.60 -8.79 -12.27
C ASN A 114 -8.96 -8.37 -13.63
N ILE A 115 -8.07 -7.42 -13.58
CA ILE A 115 -7.19 -7.10 -14.70
C ILE A 115 -5.99 -8.01 -14.47
N PHE A 116 -5.94 -9.08 -15.24
CA PHE A 116 -4.75 -9.89 -15.39
C PHE A 116 -3.68 -8.99 -16.06
N ILE A 117 -2.83 -8.39 -15.24
CA ILE A 117 -1.57 -7.84 -15.68
C ILE A 117 -0.47 -8.77 -15.17
#